data_7f0a316b32ea8639641e8cb34c95a8a1
#
_entry.id   7f0a316b32ea8639641e8cb34c95a8a1
#
_cell.length_a   1.000
_cell.length_b   1.000
_cell.length_c   1.000
_cell.angle_alpha   90.00
_cell.angle_beta   90.00
_cell.angle_gamma   90.00
#
_symmetry.space_group_name_H-M   'P 1'
#
loop_
_entity.id
_entity.type
_entity.pdbx_description
1 polymer ?
#
loop_
_entity_poly.entity_id
_entity_poly.type
_entity_poly.pdbx_seq_one_letter_code
_entity_poly.pdbx_strand_id
1 'polypeptide(L)'
;MFCRQQVAGLRAAQPDIHSRGAEIVVVGCGQPEHIPGFRSATGYDGTVLTDPSLRAFTAAGLAYGWTRTFHPRSVWKGILAFASGFRQGARRGNPVQQGGTFVLGPGERVRFEWRDRFAGDHPEMRDVLAVLGSSGSGDIVGTMSR
;
A
#
# COMPACT_ATOMS: atom_id res chain seq x y z
N MET A 1 -3.52 -10.45 2.29
CA MET A 1 -2.19 -11.08 2.33
C MET A 1 -1.14 -10.19 1.68
N PHE A 2 -1.27 -9.81 0.42
CA PHE A 2 -0.31 -8.96 -0.29
C PHE A 2 -0.11 -7.58 0.36
N CYS A 3 -1.16 -6.95 0.85
CA CYS A 3 -1.08 -5.66 1.56
C CYS A 3 -0.22 -5.72 2.83
N ARG A 4 -0.25 -6.82 3.57
CA ARG A 4 0.59 -6.99 4.76
C ARG A 4 2.06 -7.09 4.41
N GLN A 5 2.40 -7.74 3.30
CA GLN A 5 3.77 -7.85 2.82
C GLN A 5 4.30 -6.50 2.34
N GLN A 6 3.46 -5.72 1.65
CA GLN A 6 3.79 -4.35 1.24
C GLN A 6 4.03 -3.45 2.46
N VAL A 7 3.14 -3.49 3.45
CA VAL A 7 3.28 -2.69 4.68
C VAL A 7 4.50 -3.11 5.51
N ALA A 8 4.84 -4.40 5.53
CA ALA A 8 6.07 -4.85 6.16
C ALA A 8 7.32 -4.27 5.47
N GLY A 9 7.32 -4.18 4.14
CA GLY A 9 8.38 -3.50 3.37
C GLY A 9 8.46 -2.00 3.68
N LEU A 10 7.32 -1.32 3.75
CA LEU A 10 7.25 0.10 4.14
C LEU A 10 7.75 0.32 5.57
N ARG A 11 7.39 -0.56 6.51
CA ARG A 11 7.88 -0.49 7.88
C ARG A 11 9.41 -0.61 7.95
N ALA A 12 9.99 -1.51 7.18
CA ALA A 12 11.45 -1.66 7.12
C ALA A 12 12.14 -0.40 6.57
N ALA A 13 11.50 0.30 5.63
CA ALA A 13 12.01 1.53 5.03
C ALA A 13 11.61 2.81 5.81
N GLN A 14 10.79 2.71 6.83
CA GLN A 14 10.28 3.85 7.59
C GLN A 14 11.37 4.77 8.13
N PRO A 15 12.48 4.27 8.73
CA PRO A 15 13.56 5.14 9.18
C PRO A 15 14.19 5.95 8.05
N ASP A 16 14.40 5.31 6.89
CA ASP A 16 15.01 5.96 5.73
C ASP A 16 14.08 7.02 5.12
N ILE A 17 12.77 6.75 5.11
CA ILE A 17 11.76 7.69 4.63
C ILE A 17 11.67 8.90 5.56
N HIS A 18 11.61 8.67 6.87
CA HIS A 18 11.57 9.74 7.87
C HIS A 18 12.86 10.59 7.87
N SER A 19 14.03 9.98 7.70
CA SER A 19 15.30 10.71 7.61
C SER A 19 15.38 11.66 6.42
N ARG A 20 14.56 11.41 5.40
CA ARG A 20 14.39 12.27 4.21
C ARG A 20 13.29 13.31 4.37
N GLY A 21 12.71 13.45 5.57
CA GLY A 21 11.66 14.41 5.87
C GLY A 21 10.29 14.04 5.31
N ALA A 22 10.06 12.78 4.97
CA ALA A 22 8.79 12.28 4.46
C ALA A 22 8.02 11.47 5.49
N GLU A 23 6.69 11.49 5.40
CA GLU A 23 5.77 10.72 6.24
C GLU A 23 5.13 9.58 5.44
N ILE A 24 4.80 8.48 6.11
CA ILE A 24 4.10 7.34 5.49
C ILE A 24 2.65 7.33 5.95
N VAL A 25 1.74 7.26 4.99
CA VAL A 25 0.30 7.10 5.22
C VAL A 25 -0.20 5.84 4.52
N VAL A 26 -0.81 4.95 5.27
CA VAL A 26 -1.47 3.75 4.73
C VAL A 26 -2.98 4.01 4.66
N VAL A 27 -3.58 3.83 3.50
CA VAL A 27 -5.03 3.98 3.29
C VAL A 27 -5.63 2.62 2.93
N GLY A 28 -6.49 2.10 3.79
CA GLY A 28 -7.23 0.85 3.55
C GLY A 28 -8.66 1.08 3.07
N CYS A 29 -9.23 0.12 2.35
CA CYS A 29 -10.65 0.13 1.96
C CYS A 29 -11.57 -0.59 2.98
N GLY A 30 -11.01 -1.02 4.10
CA GLY A 30 -11.76 -1.66 5.19
C GLY A 30 -12.48 -0.66 6.09
N GLN A 31 -13.22 -1.17 7.06
CA GLN A 31 -13.85 -0.35 8.09
C GLN A 31 -12.85 0.06 9.19
N PRO A 32 -13.07 1.18 9.90
CA PRO A 32 -12.17 1.66 10.95
C PRO A 32 -11.90 0.63 12.06
N GLU A 33 -12.86 -0.22 12.38
CA GLU A 33 -12.75 -1.27 13.40
C GLU A 33 -11.68 -2.31 13.07
N HIS A 34 -11.24 -2.36 11.80
CA HIS A 34 -10.19 -3.28 11.36
C HIS A 34 -8.77 -2.76 11.63
N ILE A 35 -8.60 -1.47 11.95
CA ILE A 35 -7.27 -0.84 12.16
C ILE A 35 -6.48 -1.53 13.29
N PRO A 36 -7.04 -1.81 14.47
CA PRO A 36 -6.28 -2.47 15.53
C PRO A 36 -5.76 -3.85 15.11
N GLY A 37 -6.60 -4.64 14.44
CA GLY A 37 -6.21 -5.95 13.92
C GLY A 37 -5.16 -5.87 12.81
N PHE A 38 -5.20 -4.83 11.99
CA PHE A 38 -4.20 -4.57 10.97
C PHE A 38 -2.86 -4.21 11.61
N ARG A 39 -2.83 -3.28 12.56
CA ARG A 39 -1.62 -2.89 13.31
C ARG A 39 -0.99 -4.08 14.02
N SER A 40 -1.79 -4.88 14.71
CA SER A 40 -1.33 -6.10 15.38
C SER A 40 -0.70 -7.10 14.42
N ALA A 41 -1.27 -7.24 13.22
CA ALA A 41 -0.83 -8.21 12.23
C ALA A 41 0.40 -7.77 11.42
N THR A 42 0.64 -6.46 11.28
CA THR A 42 1.74 -5.89 10.49
C THR A 42 2.85 -5.30 11.34
N GLY A 43 2.57 -4.99 12.61
CA GLY A 43 3.45 -4.24 13.48
C GLY A 43 3.68 -2.79 13.02
N TYR A 44 2.83 -2.26 12.13
CA TYR A 44 2.93 -0.90 11.65
C TYR A 44 2.29 0.08 12.64
N ASP A 45 3.06 1.05 13.10
CA ASP A 45 2.67 2.05 14.11
C ASP A 45 2.39 3.45 13.54
N GLY A 46 2.67 3.66 12.24
CA GLY A 46 2.44 4.93 11.56
C GLY A 46 0.96 5.24 11.30
N THR A 47 0.72 6.26 10.47
CA THR A 47 -0.62 6.72 10.11
C THR A 47 -1.35 5.70 9.25
N VAL A 48 -2.52 5.25 9.73
CA VAL A 48 -3.44 4.37 9.01
C VAL A 48 -4.79 5.04 8.92
N LEU A 49 -5.28 5.21 7.70
CA LEU A 49 -6.59 5.74 7.37
C LEU A 49 -7.44 4.66 6.71
N THR A 50 -8.75 4.83 6.73
CA THR A 50 -9.68 3.96 6.01
C THR A 50 -10.64 4.77 5.16
N ASP A 51 -10.92 4.25 3.98
CA ASP A 51 -11.90 4.80 3.04
C ASP A 51 -12.84 3.69 2.52
N PRO A 52 -13.84 3.30 3.31
CA PRO A 52 -14.84 2.31 2.88
C PRO A 52 -15.65 2.76 1.66
N SER A 53 -15.72 4.07 1.44
CA SER A 53 -16.44 4.67 0.31
C SER A 53 -15.68 4.59 -1.02
N LEU A 54 -14.40 4.25 -0.99
CA LEU A 54 -13.48 4.19 -2.13
C LEU A 54 -13.32 5.53 -2.88
N ARG A 55 -13.64 6.64 -2.26
CA ARG A 55 -13.54 7.97 -2.88
C ARG A 55 -12.08 8.37 -3.12
N ALA A 56 -11.21 8.14 -2.14
CA ALA A 56 -9.78 8.37 -2.27
C ALA A 56 -9.17 7.45 -3.33
N PHE A 57 -9.58 6.18 -3.38
CA PHE A 57 -9.15 5.22 -4.41
C PHE A 57 -9.57 5.68 -5.81
N THR A 58 -10.80 6.16 -5.96
CA THR A 58 -11.30 6.71 -7.24
C THR A 58 -10.54 7.97 -7.63
N ALA A 59 -10.31 8.88 -6.70
CA ALA A 59 -9.54 10.10 -6.94
C ALA A 59 -8.09 9.80 -7.36
N ALA A 60 -7.48 8.76 -6.80
CA ALA A 60 -6.16 8.28 -7.20
C ALA A 60 -6.15 7.51 -8.54
N GLY A 61 -7.29 7.37 -9.20
CA GLY A 61 -7.42 6.63 -10.47
C GLY A 61 -7.20 5.11 -10.32
N LEU A 62 -7.47 4.56 -9.14
CA LEU A 62 -7.33 3.13 -8.87
C LEU A 62 -8.60 2.38 -9.29
N ALA A 63 -8.43 1.41 -10.19
CA ALA A 63 -9.53 0.69 -10.78
C ALA A 63 -10.19 -0.29 -9.79
N TYR A 64 -11.49 -0.46 -9.95
CA TYR A 64 -12.28 -1.48 -9.30
C TYR A 64 -12.64 -2.57 -10.32
N GLY A 65 -12.37 -3.84 -10.02
CA GLY A 65 -12.77 -4.91 -10.93
C GLY A 65 -12.07 -6.26 -10.70
N TRP A 66 -12.79 -7.33 -11.07
CA TRP A 66 -12.35 -8.71 -10.90
C TRP A 66 -11.16 -9.09 -11.79
N THR A 67 -11.10 -8.55 -13.00
CA THR A 67 -10.09 -8.91 -14.01
C THR A 67 -8.64 -8.67 -13.58
N ARG A 68 -8.42 -7.64 -12.76
CA ARG A 68 -7.07 -7.33 -12.24
C ARG A 68 -6.69 -8.13 -10.99
N THR A 69 -7.68 -8.58 -10.22
CA THR A 69 -7.43 -9.37 -9.00
C THR A 69 -7.06 -10.82 -9.34
N PHE A 70 -7.67 -11.40 -10.37
CA PHE A 70 -7.48 -12.80 -10.78
C PHE A 70 -6.53 -12.96 -11.98
N HIS A 71 -5.57 -12.06 -12.14
CA HIS A 71 -4.52 -12.26 -13.14
C HIS A 71 -3.68 -13.52 -12.82
N PRO A 72 -3.26 -14.34 -13.80
CA PRO A 72 -2.49 -15.57 -13.56
C PRO A 72 -1.26 -15.39 -12.67
N ARG A 73 -0.57 -14.24 -12.79
CA ARG A 73 0.58 -13.88 -11.93
C ARG A 73 0.18 -13.65 -10.47
N SER A 74 -1.04 -13.18 -10.19
CA SER A 74 -1.53 -13.02 -8.82
C SER A 74 -1.80 -14.38 -8.17
N VAL A 75 -2.35 -15.32 -8.92
CA VAL A 75 -2.59 -16.70 -8.46
C VAL A 75 -1.26 -17.37 -8.14
N TRP A 76 -0.28 -17.28 -9.03
CA TRP A 76 1.06 -17.85 -8.81
C TRP A 76 1.78 -17.27 -7.61
N LYS A 77 1.77 -15.94 -7.46
CA LYS A 77 2.32 -15.27 -6.26
C LYS A 77 1.57 -15.65 -4.98
N GLY A 78 0.27 -15.87 -5.08
CA GLY A 78 -0.56 -16.37 -3.97
C GLY A 78 -0.14 -17.76 -3.51
N ILE A 79 0.12 -18.69 -4.44
CA ILE A 79 0.60 -20.05 -4.16
C ILE A 79 1.98 -20.00 -3.50
N LEU A 80 2.92 -19.23 -4.05
CA LEU A 80 4.26 -19.08 -3.48
C LEU A 80 4.23 -18.48 -2.07
N ALA A 81 3.39 -17.48 -1.83
CA ALA A 81 3.26 -16.87 -0.53
C ALA A 81 2.60 -17.81 0.50
N PHE A 82 1.66 -18.66 0.08
CA PHE A 82 1.08 -19.71 0.92
C PHE A 82 2.13 -20.78 1.28
N ALA A 83 2.95 -21.21 0.32
CA ALA A 83 4.04 -22.14 0.54
C ALA A 83 5.11 -21.58 1.50
N SER A 84 5.28 -20.25 1.55
CA SER A 84 6.19 -19.55 2.47
C SER A 84 5.59 -19.35 3.89
N GLY A 85 4.48 -19.98 4.21
CA GLY A 85 3.88 -19.94 5.55
C GLY A 85 2.98 -18.73 5.84
N PHE A 86 2.75 -17.87 4.86
CA PHE A 86 1.81 -16.75 5.00
C PHE A 86 0.36 -17.24 4.89
N ARG A 87 -0.32 -17.36 6.02
CA ARG A 87 -1.75 -17.72 6.06
C ARG A 87 -2.64 -16.49 5.84
N GLN A 88 -3.66 -16.64 5.00
CA GLN A 88 -4.71 -15.63 4.89
C GLN A 88 -5.52 -15.57 6.19
N GLY A 89 -5.44 -14.42 6.89
CA GLY A 89 -6.44 -14.08 7.89
C GLY A 89 -7.81 -13.80 7.25
N ALA A 90 -8.85 -13.63 8.06
CA ALA A 90 -10.19 -13.26 7.58
C ALA A 90 -10.11 -12.08 6.58
N ARG A 91 -10.83 -12.20 5.45
CA ARG A 91 -10.88 -11.16 4.41
C ARG A 91 -11.48 -9.87 5.00
N ARG A 92 -10.63 -8.87 5.21
CA ARG A 92 -11.01 -7.57 5.77
C ARG A 92 -10.68 -6.50 4.75
N GLY A 93 -11.64 -6.19 3.88
CA GLY A 93 -11.49 -5.23 2.79
C GLY A 93 -12.07 -5.74 1.47
N ASN A 94 -12.01 -4.91 0.43
CA ASN A 94 -12.55 -5.25 -0.87
C ASN A 94 -11.47 -5.93 -1.75
N PRO A 95 -11.55 -7.25 -2.02
CA PRO A 95 -10.50 -7.99 -2.73
C PRO A 95 -10.36 -7.59 -4.20
N VAL A 96 -11.34 -6.89 -4.76
CA VAL A 96 -11.36 -6.45 -6.17
C VAL A 96 -10.86 -5.03 -6.36
N GLN A 97 -10.58 -4.30 -5.28
CA GLN A 97 -10.04 -2.95 -5.36
C GLN A 97 -8.54 -2.99 -5.73
N GLN A 98 -8.16 -2.20 -6.71
CA GLN A 98 -6.75 -2.01 -7.09
C GLN A 98 -6.02 -1.24 -5.97
N GLY A 99 -4.82 -1.69 -5.62
CA GLY A 99 -3.91 -0.96 -4.75
C GLY A 99 -2.99 -0.01 -5.52
N GLY A 100 -2.23 0.79 -4.80
CA GLY A 100 -1.22 1.68 -5.39
C GLY A 100 -0.35 2.36 -4.34
N THR A 101 0.78 2.90 -4.78
CA THR A 101 1.73 3.66 -3.97
C THR A 101 1.99 5.00 -4.63
N PHE A 102 1.96 6.06 -3.84
CA PHE A 102 2.13 7.44 -4.29
C PHE A 102 3.14 8.17 -3.41
N VAL A 103 3.92 9.06 -4.01
CA VAL A 103 4.70 10.07 -3.28
C VAL A 103 4.13 11.42 -3.64
N LEU A 104 3.61 12.11 -2.64
CA LEU A 104 3.01 13.43 -2.76
C LEU A 104 3.95 14.45 -2.14
N GLY A 105 4.32 15.45 -2.91
CA GLY A 105 5.10 16.59 -2.45
C GLY A 105 4.23 17.76 -2.03
N PRO A 106 4.83 18.83 -1.47
CA PRO A 106 4.14 20.06 -1.15
C PRO A 106 3.45 20.67 -2.38
N GLY A 107 2.28 21.31 -2.17
CA GLY A 107 1.53 21.99 -3.24
C GLY A 107 0.88 21.01 -4.22
N GLU A 108 0.35 19.90 -3.75
CA GLU A 108 -0.42 18.91 -4.53
C GLU A 108 0.37 18.24 -5.66
N ARG A 109 1.69 18.21 -5.56
CA ARG A 109 2.54 17.59 -6.57
C ARG A 109 2.62 16.08 -6.37
N VAL A 110 2.17 15.31 -7.36
CA VAL A 110 2.44 13.88 -7.44
C VAL A 110 3.85 13.69 -8.00
N ARG A 111 4.77 13.16 -7.19
CA ARG A 111 6.18 12.96 -7.54
C ARG A 111 6.47 11.56 -8.03
N PHE A 112 5.71 10.61 -7.53
CA PHE A 112 5.77 9.21 -7.92
C PHE A 112 4.36 8.62 -7.84
N GLU A 113 4.02 7.80 -8.82
CA GLU A 113 2.79 7.03 -8.79
C GLU A 113 3.03 5.62 -9.32
N TRP A 114 2.52 4.66 -8.58
CA TRP A 114 2.48 3.26 -8.98
C TRP A 114 1.08 2.71 -8.73
N ARG A 115 0.47 2.19 -9.77
CA ARG A 115 -0.83 1.50 -9.67
C ARG A 115 -0.62 0.02 -9.88
N ASP A 116 -1.00 -0.78 -8.90
CA ASP A 116 -0.82 -2.23 -8.94
C ASP A 116 -1.58 -2.81 -10.13
N ARG A 117 -0.89 -3.47 -11.04
CA ARG A 117 -1.51 -4.12 -12.21
C ARG A 117 -2.23 -5.40 -11.83
N PHE A 118 -1.77 -6.05 -10.76
CA PHE A 118 -2.35 -7.28 -10.18
C PHE A 118 -2.01 -7.35 -8.69
N ALA A 119 -2.63 -8.28 -7.97
CA ALA A 119 -2.37 -8.45 -6.54
C ALA A 119 -0.91 -8.81 -6.28
N GLY A 120 -0.23 -8.02 -5.45
CA GLY A 120 1.19 -8.16 -5.14
C GLY A 120 2.16 -7.51 -6.14
N ASP A 121 1.66 -6.67 -7.06
CA ASP A 121 2.47 -5.84 -7.94
C ASP A 121 2.75 -4.50 -7.24
N HIS A 122 3.78 -4.46 -6.41
CA HIS A 122 4.19 -3.25 -5.67
C HIS A 122 5.50 -2.71 -6.22
N PRO A 123 5.73 -1.38 -6.14
CA PRO A 123 7.01 -0.80 -6.52
C PRO A 123 8.12 -1.30 -5.60
N GLU A 124 9.31 -1.34 -6.13
CA GLU A 124 10.48 -1.58 -5.29
C GLU A 124 10.73 -0.35 -4.40
N MET A 125 11.06 -0.58 -3.13
CA MET A 125 11.24 0.50 -2.17
C MET A 125 12.39 1.45 -2.57
N ARG A 126 13.40 0.94 -3.28
CA ARG A 126 14.48 1.77 -3.84
C ARG A 126 13.98 2.87 -4.78
N ASP A 127 12.92 2.60 -5.57
CA ASP A 127 12.35 3.56 -6.51
C ASP A 127 11.63 4.68 -5.77
N VAL A 128 10.90 4.33 -4.71
CA VAL A 128 10.26 5.29 -3.79
C VAL A 128 11.31 6.17 -3.11
N LEU A 129 12.37 5.56 -2.57
CA LEU A 129 13.44 6.27 -1.88
C LEU A 129 14.25 7.18 -2.83
N ALA A 130 14.44 6.77 -4.09
CA ALA A 130 15.13 7.58 -5.09
C ALA A 130 14.41 8.90 -5.36
N VAL A 131 13.08 8.88 -5.40
CA VAL A 131 12.27 10.10 -5.57
C VAL A 131 12.37 11.03 -4.36
N LEU A 132 12.41 10.48 -3.15
CA LEU A 132 12.57 11.25 -1.91
C LEU A 132 13.97 11.87 -1.76
N GLY A 133 15.00 11.23 -2.31
CA GLY A 133 16.38 11.70 -2.22
C GLY A 133 16.66 13.04 -2.91
N SER A 134 15.79 13.48 -3.81
CA SER A 134 15.91 14.73 -4.58
C SER A 134 15.14 15.91 -3.97
N SER A 135 14.63 15.81 -2.74
CA SER A 135 13.57 16.70 -2.23
C SER A 135 13.80 17.21 -0.83
N GLY A 136 13.26 18.39 -0.61
CA GLY A 136 13.12 18.97 0.70
C GLY A 136 12.02 18.32 1.53
N SER A 137 11.99 18.72 2.80
CA SER A 137 11.02 18.32 3.83
C SER A 137 9.55 18.48 3.38
N GLY A 138 8.72 17.53 3.72
CA GLY A 138 7.26 17.63 3.60
C GLY A 138 6.60 16.69 2.59
N ASP A 139 7.32 15.69 2.09
CA ASP A 139 6.74 14.66 1.22
C ASP A 139 5.90 13.64 2.01
N ILE A 140 4.85 13.13 1.39
CA ILE A 140 4.02 12.05 1.94
C ILE A 140 4.14 10.83 1.04
N VAL A 141 4.55 9.72 1.60
CA VAL A 141 4.50 8.40 0.94
C VAL A 141 3.17 7.75 1.30
N GLY A 142 2.24 7.74 0.36
CA GLY A 142 0.93 7.11 0.52
C GLY A 142 0.91 5.72 -0.11
N THR A 143 0.46 4.71 0.61
CA THR A 143 0.09 3.42 0.04
C THR A 143 -1.39 3.16 0.24
N MET A 144 -2.09 2.82 -0.85
CA MET A 144 -3.49 2.45 -0.86
C MET A 144 -3.60 0.94 -0.97
N SER A 145 -4.17 0.32 0.05
CA SER A 145 -4.26 -1.14 0.16
C SER A 145 -5.70 -1.61 0.31
N ARG A 146 -5.96 -2.76 -0.29
CA ARG A 146 -7.25 -3.45 -0.26
C ARG A 146 -7.40 -4.30 1.00
#